data_f3553b8c4084f621b943df291704b16d
#
_entry.id   f3553b8c4084f621b943df291704b16d
#
_cell.length_a   1.000
_cell.length_b   1.000
_cell.length_c   1.000
_cell.angle_alpha   90.00
_cell.angle_beta   90.00
_cell.angle_gamma   90.00
#
_symmetry.space_group_name_H-M   'P 1'
#
loop_
_entity.id
_entity.type
_entity.pdbx_description
1 polymer ?
#
loop_
_entity_poly.entity_id
_entity_poly.type
_entity_poly.pdbx_seq_one_letter_code
_entity_poly.pdbx_strand_id
1 'polypeptide(L)'
;MRNRFDRQLEQLNNELIQMGSMIEHAIEMAVSALVNQDTEKAKEAMAYDVEIDHQERDIESLCMKLLLQQQPVARDLRLISAALKMITDMERIGDHAVNVCEWTQFSKTGTLKNVRIM
;
A
#
# COMPACT_ATOMS: atom_id res chain seq x y z
N MET A 1 3.09 -20.00 24.91
CA MET A 1 1.96 -19.18 25.18
C MET A 1 2.03 -17.84 24.52
N ARG A 2 2.50 -16.83 25.22
CA ARG A 2 2.67 -15.52 24.60
C ARG A 2 3.73 -15.54 23.51
N ASN A 3 4.67 -16.47 23.55
CA ASN A 3 5.75 -16.51 22.55
C ASN A 3 5.25 -16.58 21.11
N ARG A 4 4.24 -17.39 20.87
CA ARG A 4 3.69 -17.52 19.52
C ARG A 4 2.97 -16.25 19.11
N PHE A 5 2.18 -15.71 20.02
CA PHE A 5 1.42 -14.49 19.77
C PHE A 5 2.39 -13.33 19.56
N ASP A 6 3.41 -13.23 20.38
CA ASP A 6 4.40 -12.16 20.27
C ASP A 6 5.16 -12.22 18.95
N ARG A 7 5.47 -13.43 18.47
CA ARG A 7 6.13 -13.58 17.18
C ARG A 7 5.22 -13.16 16.05
N GLN A 8 3.93 -13.42 16.17
CA GLN A 8 2.97 -13.00 15.15
C GLN A 8 2.80 -11.50 15.15
N LEU A 9 2.85 -10.86 16.33
CA LEU A 9 2.82 -9.41 16.39
C LEU A 9 4.07 -8.80 15.75
N GLU A 10 5.21 -9.44 15.97
CA GLU A 10 6.45 -9.00 15.34
C GLU A 10 6.37 -9.15 13.83
N GLN A 11 5.80 -10.26 13.37
CA GLN A 11 5.58 -10.47 11.96
C GLN A 11 4.67 -9.40 11.38
N LEU A 12 3.61 -9.06 12.11
CA LEU A 12 2.69 -8.00 11.68
C LEU A 12 3.44 -6.69 11.51
N ASN A 13 4.28 -6.34 12.48
CA ASN A 13 5.05 -5.12 12.41
C ASN A 13 5.98 -5.12 11.20
N ASN A 14 6.64 -6.25 10.94
CA ASN A 14 7.55 -6.36 9.81
C ASN A 14 6.81 -6.23 8.48
N GLU A 15 5.63 -6.80 8.38
CA GLU A 15 4.84 -6.72 7.17
C GLU A 15 4.29 -5.32 6.93
N LEU A 16 3.99 -4.60 8.00
CA LEU A 16 3.57 -3.20 7.88
C LEU A 16 4.72 -2.33 7.36
N ILE A 17 5.93 -2.58 7.87
CA ILE A 17 7.11 -1.86 7.40
C ILE A 17 7.35 -2.17 5.93
N GLN A 18 7.20 -3.43 5.54
CA GLN A 18 7.36 -3.82 4.16
C GLN A 18 6.34 -3.13 3.26
N MET A 19 5.08 -3.07 3.69
CA MET A 19 4.05 -2.40 2.92
C MET A 19 4.36 -0.91 2.76
N GLY A 20 4.85 -0.28 3.83
CA GLY A 20 5.27 1.12 3.76
C GLY A 20 6.35 1.34 2.72
N SER A 21 7.31 0.43 2.68
CA SER A 21 8.39 0.48 1.70
C SER A 21 7.86 0.31 0.27
N MET A 22 6.89 -0.58 0.09
CA MET A 22 6.28 -0.82 -1.20
C MET A 22 5.52 0.42 -1.68
N ILE A 23 4.79 1.07 -0.78
CA ILE A 23 4.05 2.30 -1.09
C ILE A 23 5.03 3.41 -1.50
N GLU A 24 6.11 3.54 -0.74
CA GLU A 24 7.13 4.54 -1.05
C GLU A 24 7.70 4.32 -2.45
N HIS A 25 7.98 3.07 -2.77
CA HIS A 25 8.50 2.70 -4.09
C HIS A 25 7.48 3.02 -5.19
N ALA A 26 6.21 2.75 -4.94
CA ALA A 26 5.16 3.03 -5.90
C ALA A 26 5.05 4.53 -6.17
N ILE A 27 5.15 5.34 -5.12
CA ILE A 27 5.11 6.79 -5.26
C ILE A 27 6.29 7.28 -6.08
N GLU A 28 7.48 6.77 -5.78
CA GLU A 28 8.68 7.17 -6.51
C GLU A 28 8.56 6.85 -8.00
N MET A 29 8.07 5.65 -8.31
CA MET A 29 7.86 5.26 -9.70
C MET A 29 6.84 6.16 -10.39
N ALA A 30 5.73 6.46 -9.70
CA ALA A 30 4.67 7.26 -10.28
C ALA A 30 5.14 8.69 -10.55
N VAL A 31 5.85 9.28 -9.60
CA VAL A 31 6.37 10.64 -9.74
C VAL A 31 7.41 10.70 -10.85
N SER A 32 8.32 9.72 -10.88
CA SER A 32 9.33 9.65 -11.93
C SER A 32 8.70 9.53 -13.31
N ALA A 33 7.66 8.69 -13.41
CA ALA A 33 6.95 8.51 -14.66
C ALA A 33 6.30 9.81 -15.12
N LEU A 34 5.67 10.53 -14.19
CA LEU A 34 5.00 11.78 -14.51
C LEU A 34 5.99 12.86 -14.94
N VAL A 35 7.05 13.02 -14.17
CA VAL A 35 8.06 14.07 -14.45
C VAL A 35 8.75 13.82 -15.78
N ASN A 36 9.06 12.57 -16.07
CA ASN A 36 9.80 12.22 -17.29
C ASN A 36 8.90 11.82 -18.46
N GLN A 37 7.59 11.86 -18.27
CA GLN A 37 6.63 11.43 -19.29
C GLN A 37 6.93 10.01 -19.78
N ASP A 38 7.28 9.12 -18.84
CA ASP A 38 7.68 7.75 -19.12
C ASP A 38 6.49 6.83 -18.95
N THR A 39 5.81 6.50 -20.05
CA THR A 39 4.61 5.67 -19.99
C THR A 39 4.91 4.23 -19.61
N GLU A 40 6.11 3.73 -19.93
CA GLU A 40 6.47 2.37 -19.55
C GLU A 40 6.64 2.27 -18.04
N LYS A 41 7.28 3.26 -17.45
CA LYS A 41 7.41 3.29 -16.00
C LYS A 41 6.06 3.45 -15.33
N ALA A 42 5.16 4.22 -15.92
CA ALA A 42 3.79 4.35 -15.39
C ALA A 42 3.09 3.01 -15.38
N LYS A 43 3.26 2.21 -16.45
CA LYS A 43 2.66 0.89 -16.50
C LYS A 43 3.25 -0.05 -15.46
N GLU A 44 4.56 0.06 -15.23
CA GLU A 44 5.21 -0.74 -14.19
C GLU A 44 4.65 -0.40 -12.81
N ALA A 45 4.46 0.87 -12.56
CA ALA A 45 3.94 1.32 -11.28
C ALA A 45 2.50 0.83 -11.08
N MET A 46 1.69 0.88 -12.14
CA MET A 46 0.32 0.40 -12.07
C MET A 46 0.27 -1.11 -11.84
N ALA A 47 1.16 -1.84 -12.48
CA ALA A 47 1.25 -3.29 -12.28
C ALA A 47 1.71 -3.63 -10.87
N TYR A 48 2.55 -2.78 -10.29
CA TYR A 48 3.05 -2.99 -8.94
C TYR A 48 1.95 -2.89 -7.89
N ASP A 49 0.86 -2.20 -8.22
CA ASP A 49 -0.27 -2.07 -7.30
C ASP A 49 -0.87 -3.44 -6.94
N VAL A 50 -0.74 -4.40 -7.83
CA VAL A 50 -1.20 -5.77 -7.56
C VAL A 50 -0.42 -6.36 -6.39
N GLU A 51 0.90 -6.08 -6.34
CA GLU A 51 1.74 -6.56 -5.25
C GLU A 51 1.36 -5.91 -3.93
N ILE A 52 1.02 -4.64 -3.98
CA ILE A 52 0.59 -3.90 -2.79
C ILE A 52 -0.73 -4.48 -2.28
N ASP A 53 -1.66 -4.79 -3.19
CA ASP A 53 -2.92 -5.41 -2.81
C ASP A 53 -2.71 -6.76 -2.14
N HIS A 54 -1.75 -7.55 -2.63
CA HIS A 54 -1.42 -8.83 -2.03
C HIS A 54 -0.89 -8.64 -0.62
N GLN A 55 -0.01 -7.67 -0.45
CA GLN A 55 0.57 -7.37 0.86
C GLN A 55 -0.52 -6.94 1.84
N GLU A 56 -1.44 -6.12 1.37
CA GLU A 56 -2.56 -5.69 2.21
C GLU A 56 -3.37 -6.87 2.70
N ARG A 57 -3.69 -7.79 1.79
CA ARG A 57 -4.48 -8.96 2.16
C ARG A 57 -3.75 -9.87 3.13
N ASP A 58 -2.44 -10.00 2.96
CA ASP A 58 -1.63 -10.80 3.88
C ASP A 58 -1.66 -10.20 5.28
N ILE A 59 -1.54 -8.89 5.38
CA ILE A 59 -1.58 -8.19 6.67
C ILE A 59 -2.96 -8.34 7.29
N GLU A 60 -4.00 -8.17 6.49
CA GLU A 60 -5.37 -8.30 6.96
C GLU A 60 -5.63 -9.70 7.50
N SER A 61 -5.16 -10.72 6.78
CA SER A 61 -5.30 -12.11 7.20
C SER A 61 -4.58 -12.37 8.52
N LEU A 62 -3.38 -11.81 8.66
CA LEU A 62 -2.63 -11.96 9.90
C LEU A 62 -3.34 -11.29 11.06
N CYS A 63 -3.91 -10.12 10.84
CA CYS A 63 -4.68 -9.43 11.87
C CYS A 63 -5.88 -10.25 12.32
N MET A 64 -6.60 -10.84 11.37
CA MET A 64 -7.74 -11.67 11.70
C MET A 64 -7.30 -12.91 12.48
N LYS A 65 -6.19 -13.50 12.08
CA LYS A 65 -5.65 -14.66 12.78
C LYS A 65 -5.31 -14.31 14.22
N LEU A 66 -4.71 -13.15 14.43
CA LEU A 66 -4.36 -12.70 15.77
C LEU A 66 -5.60 -12.47 16.63
N LEU A 67 -6.67 -11.94 16.02
CA LEU A 67 -7.90 -11.69 16.75
C LEU A 67 -8.62 -12.99 17.15
N LEU A 68 -8.49 -14.02 16.31
CA LEU A 68 -9.25 -15.26 16.52
C LEU A 68 -8.52 -16.32 17.33
N GLN A 69 -7.19 -16.35 17.25
CA GLN A 69 -6.43 -17.43 17.89
C GLN A 69 -6.28 -17.28 19.38
N GLN A 70 -6.15 -16.08 19.86
CA GLN A 70 -5.91 -15.84 21.28
C GLN A 70 -6.86 -14.76 21.73
N GLN A 71 -7.02 -14.65 23.03
CA GLN A 71 -7.81 -13.57 23.59
C GLN A 71 -6.85 -12.40 23.85
N PRO A 72 -6.68 -11.51 22.89
CA PRO A 72 -5.74 -10.42 23.06
C PRO A 72 -6.21 -9.46 24.13
N VAL A 73 -5.25 -8.93 24.88
CA VAL A 73 -5.57 -7.91 25.85
C VAL A 73 -5.80 -6.58 25.14
N ALA A 74 -6.33 -5.59 25.86
CA ALA A 74 -6.70 -4.30 25.26
C ALA A 74 -5.59 -3.67 24.44
N ARG A 75 -4.34 -3.75 24.94
CA ARG A 75 -3.20 -3.17 24.24
C ARG A 75 -3.00 -3.83 22.87
N ASP A 76 -3.11 -5.15 22.83
CA ASP A 76 -2.94 -5.90 21.59
C ASP A 76 -4.05 -5.59 20.60
N LEU A 77 -5.28 -5.45 21.11
CA LEU A 77 -6.41 -5.09 20.27
C LEU A 77 -6.20 -3.72 19.62
N ARG A 78 -5.66 -2.78 20.38
CA ARG A 78 -5.38 -1.45 19.85
C ARG A 78 -4.32 -1.50 18.76
N LEU A 79 -3.29 -2.33 18.96
CA LEU A 79 -2.23 -2.50 17.96
C LEU A 79 -2.80 -3.08 16.66
N ILE A 80 -3.63 -4.12 16.78
CA ILE A 80 -4.21 -4.78 15.62
C ILE A 80 -5.16 -3.82 14.89
N SER A 81 -5.98 -3.09 15.65
CA SER A 81 -6.90 -2.11 15.07
C SER A 81 -6.14 -1.00 14.34
N ALA A 82 -5.03 -0.55 14.95
CA ALA A 82 -4.20 0.47 14.33
C ALA A 82 -3.60 -0.04 13.02
N ALA A 83 -3.18 -1.31 13.01
CA ALA A 83 -2.63 -1.92 11.80
C ALA A 83 -3.65 -1.95 10.68
N LEU A 84 -4.89 -2.34 11.01
CA LEU A 84 -5.95 -2.39 10.02
C LEU A 84 -6.25 -1.00 9.44
N LYS A 85 -6.21 0.02 10.28
CA LYS A 85 -6.41 1.37 9.80
C LYS A 85 -5.24 1.82 8.94
N MET A 86 -4.03 1.46 9.32
CA MET A 86 -2.84 1.84 8.55
C MET A 86 -2.89 1.26 7.13
N ILE A 87 -3.25 -0.01 6.99
CA ILE A 87 -3.26 -0.60 5.65
C ILE A 87 -4.35 0.02 4.79
N THR A 88 -5.45 0.44 5.39
CA THR A 88 -6.50 1.14 4.66
C THR A 88 -5.98 2.47 4.12
N ASP A 89 -5.26 3.21 4.96
CA ASP A 89 -4.69 4.49 4.57
C ASP A 89 -3.60 4.31 3.51
N MET A 90 -2.77 3.28 3.67
CA MET A 90 -1.71 2.99 2.72
C MET A 90 -2.28 2.59 1.36
N GLU A 91 -3.36 1.82 1.35
CA GLU A 91 -4.01 1.44 0.10
C GLU A 91 -4.51 2.67 -0.63
N ARG A 92 -5.06 3.61 0.10
CA ARG A 92 -5.54 4.87 -0.49
C ARG A 92 -4.41 5.63 -1.15
N ILE A 93 -3.25 5.65 -0.50
CA ILE A 93 -2.07 6.31 -1.08
C ILE A 93 -1.66 5.60 -2.36
N GLY A 94 -1.70 4.26 -2.35
CA GLY A 94 -1.40 3.47 -3.54
C GLY A 94 -2.34 3.79 -4.69
N ASP A 95 -3.63 3.96 -4.39
CA ASP A 95 -4.61 4.31 -5.40
C ASP A 95 -4.30 5.67 -6.02
N HIS A 96 -3.86 6.63 -5.21
CA HIS A 96 -3.46 7.94 -5.73
C HIS A 96 -2.25 7.83 -6.64
N ALA A 97 -1.31 6.94 -6.32
CA ALA A 97 -0.15 6.72 -7.18
C ALA A 97 -0.58 6.18 -8.54
N VAL A 98 -1.58 5.28 -8.56
CA VAL A 98 -2.13 4.76 -9.80
C VAL A 98 -2.76 5.88 -10.61
N ASN A 99 -3.48 6.78 -9.95
CA ASN A 99 -4.09 7.93 -10.63
C ASN A 99 -3.04 8.81 -11.29
N VAL A 100 -1.92 9.03 -10.61
CA VAL A 100 -0.82 9.80 -11.17
C VAL A 100 -0.27 9.10 -12.42
N CYS A 101 -0.17 7.77 -12.38
CA CYS A 101 0.30 7.01 -13.54
C CYS A 101 -0.65 7.14 -14.72
N GLU A 102 -1.95 7.13 -14.46
CA GLU A 102 -2.94 7.32 -15.51
C GLU A 102 -2.81 8.71 -16.14
N TRP A 103 -2.59 9.72 -15.32
CA TRP A 103 -2.35 11.07 -15.81
C TRP A 103 -1.12 11.14 -16.70
N THR A 104 -0.07 10.40 -16.33
CA THR A 104 1.14 10.34 -17.12
C THR A 104 0.84 9.84 -18.53
N GLN A 105 0.03 8.79 -18.63
CA GLN A 105 -0.33 8.24 -19.93
C GLN A 105 -1.15 9.22 -20.77
N PHE A 106 -2.12 9.87 -20.14
CA PHE A 106 -2.92 10.89 -20.83
C PHE A 106 -2.06 12.05 -21.29
N SER A 107 -1.18 12.50 -20.45
CA SER A 107 -0.30 13.62 -20.77
C SER A 107 0.58 13.29 -21.98
N LYS A 108 1.11 12.05 -22.01
CA LYS A 108 1.95 11.62 -23.11
C LYS A 108 1.20 11.59 -24.43
N THR A 109 -0.08 11.18 -24.40
CA THR A 109 -0.89 11.12 -25.60
C THR A 109 -1.39 12.50 -26.03
N GLY A 110 -1.17 13.52 -25.21
CA GLY A 110 -1.63 14.84 -25.49
C GLY A 110 -3.04 15.14 -25.03
N THR A 111 -3.72 14.13 -24.49
CA THR A 111 -5.10 14.30 -24.05
C THR A 111 -5.24 15.35 -22.96
N LEU A 112 -4.33 15.31 -21.99
CA LEU A 112 -4.38 16.25 -20.88
C LEU A 112 -3.93 17.65 -21.21
N LYS A 113 -3.33 17.83 -22.38
CA LYS A 113 -2.90 19.17 -22.78
C LYS A 113 -4.07 20.14 -22.89
N ASN A 114 -5.23 19.61 -23.17
CA ASN A 114 -6.43 20.42 -23.36
C ASN A 114 -7.29 20.45 -22.10
N VAL A 115 -6.83 19.85 -21.03
CA VAL A 115 -7.55 19.79 -19.78
C VAL A 115 -6.84 20.65 -18.75
N ARG A 116 -7.58 21.57 -18.16
CA ARG A 116 -7.02 22.37 -17.10
C ARG A 116 -7.02 21.60 -15.82
N ILE A 117 -5.85 21.46 -15.26
CA ILE A 117 -5.67 20.79 -13.98
C ILE A 117 -5.61 21.85 -12.90
N MET A 118 -6.61 21.85 -12.08
CA MET A 118 -6.71 22.87 -11.05
C MET A 118 -6.44 22.32 -9.69
#